data_4c59b5517d9688476677606cd5741913
#
_entry.id   4c59b5517d9688476677606cd5741913
#
_cell.length_a   1.000
_cell.length_b   1.000
_cell.length_c   1.000
_cell.angle_alpha   90.00
_cell.angle_beta   90.00
_cell.angle_gamma   90.00
#
_symmetry.space_group_name_H-M   'P 1'
#
loop_
_entity.id
_entity.type
_entity.pdbx_description
1 polymer ?
#
loop_
_entity_poly.entity_id
_entity_poly.type
_entity_poly.pdbx_seq_one_letter_code
_entity_poly.pdbx_strand_id
1 'polypeptide(L)'
;VLSVAVSDTPTFKNVTTTGDLNVGGTVHAHGGLDVHNNRIVNVADPKDPTDAVNKRYVDNAVKNINNNINRLDNKIDHVDRRLRAGIAGATAISFLQRPNEAGKSLVSVGVGGYRNENALAVGYGRNSDNNKISIKVGASINTRSDVNWGGSIGYQW
;
A
#
# COMPACT_ATOMS: atom_id res chain seq x y z
N VAL A 1 -59.31 -38.89 -30.73
CA VAL A 1 -58.15 -38.25 -30.05
C VAL A 1 -56.91 -38.88 -30.63
N LEU A 2 -56.05 -38.10 -31.30
CA LEU A 2 -54.75 -38.55 -31.78
C LEU A 2 -53.75 -38.48 -30.63
N SER A 3 -53.23 -39.61 -30.18
CA SER A 3 -52.19 -39.68 -29.13
C SER A 3 -50.81 -39.77 -29.85
N VAL A 4 -49.98 -38.78 -29.63
CA VAL A 4 -48.58 -38.79 -30.14
C VAL A 4 -47.71 -39.23 -28.97
N ALA A 5 -47.11 -40.41 -29.01
CA ALA A 5 -46.11 -40.87 -28.09
C ALA A 5 -44.71 -40.35 -28.54
N VAL A 6 -44.04 -39.59 -27.65
CA VAL A 6 -42.65 -39.16 -27.85
C VAL A 6 -41.75 -40.18 -27.12
N SER A 7 -40.66 -40.58 -27.76
CA SER A 7 -39.62 -41.41 -27.15
C SER A 7 -39.11 -40.80 -25.83
N ASP A 8 -38.75 -41.63 -24.86
CA ASP A 8 -38.12 -41.18 -23.61
C ASP A 8 -36.76 -40.46 -23.83
N THR A 9 -36.15 -40.70 -25.02
CA THR A 9 -34.89 -40.04 -25.44
C THR A 9 -35.01 -39.46 -26.86
N PRO A 10 -35.84 -38.43 -27.07
CA PRO A 10 -36.03 -37.84 -28.40
C PRO A 10 -34.78 -37.08 -28.81
N THR A 11 -34.43 -37.19 -30.09
CA THR A 11 -33.34 -36.41 -30.70
C THR A 11 -33.93 -35.40 -31.69
N PHE A 12 -33.65 -34.14 -31.46
CA PHE A 12 -34.08 -33.03 -32.30
C PHE A 12 -32.88 -32.35 -32.94
N LYS A 13 -32.98 -31.98 -34.20
CA LYS A 13 -31.97 -31.18 -34.88
C LYS A 13 -31.97 -29.74 -34.39
N ASN A 14 -33.17 -29.19 -34.18
CA ASN A 14 -33.40 -27.86 -33.58
C ASN A 14 -34.65 -27.92 -32.71
N VAL A 15 -34.61 -27.16 -31.63
CA VAL A 15 -35.79 -26.95 -30.75
C VAL A 15 -36.05 -25.44 -30.69
N THR A 16 -37.27 -25.04 -31.06
CA THR A 16 -37.73 -23.66 -30.93
C THR A 16 -38.90 -23.63 -29.95
N THR A 17 -38.82 -22.79 -28.91
CA THR A 17 -39.92 -22.55 -27.99
C THR A 17 -40.36 -21.09 -28.11
N THR A 18 -41.66 -20.84 -28.07
CA THR A 18 -42.25 -19.49 -28.10
C THR A 18 -42.47 -18.92 -26.70
N GLY A 19 -42.20 -19.74 -25.67
CA GLY A 19 -42.26 -19.38 -24.27
C GLY A 19 -41.06 -19.95 -23.52
N ASP A 20 -41.22 -20.14 -22.20
CA ASP A 20 -40.18 -20.63 -21.35
C ASP A 20 -39.81 -22.11 -21.67
N LEU A 21 -38.53 -22.42 -21.53
CA LEU A 21 -38.01 -23.79 -21.51
C LEU A 21 -37.64 -24.16 -20.08
N ASN A 22 -38.38 -25.09 -19.48
CA ASN A 22 -38.11 -25.59 -18.13
C ASN A 22 -37.39 -26.94 -18.21
N VAL A 23 -36.16 -26.98 -17.69
CA VAL A 23 -35.35 -28.18 -17.63
C VAL A 23 -35.13 -28.54 -16.17
N GLY A 24 -35.62 -29.70 -15.73
CA GLY A 24 -35.51 -30.16 -14.34
C GLY A 24 -34.13 -30.74 -13.97
N GLY A 25 -33.28 -30.98 -14.97
CA GLY A 25 -31.93 -31.51 -14.81
C GLY A 25 -30.85 -30.55 -15.29
N THR A 26 -29.66 -31.08 -15.51
CA THR A 26 -28.52 -30.31 -16.03
C THR A 26 -28.66 -30.11 -17.57
N VAL A 27 -28.36 -28.91 -18.04
CA VAL A 27 -28.23 -28.61 -19.45
C VAL A 27 -26.77 -28.75 -19.87
N HIS A 28 -26.46 -29.66 -20.78
CA HIS A 28 -25.13 -29.83 -21.34
C HIS A 28 -25.08 -29.14 -22.73
N ALA A 29 -24.52 -27.94 -22.76
CA ALA A 29 -24.39 -27.17 -24.04
C ALA A 29 -22.96 -27.37 -24.59
N HIS A 30 -22.77 -28.36 -25.46
CA HIS A 30 -21.46 -28.70 -26.04
C HIS A 30 -20.89 -27.63 -26.97
N GLY A 31 -21.75 -26.84 -27.60
CA GLY A 31 -21.37 -25.79 -28.54
C GLY A 31 -21.34 -24.39 -27.93
N GLY A 32 -21.57 -24.27 -26.63
CA GLY A 32 -21.70 -23.00 -25.95
C GLY A 32 -23.14 -22.55 -25.72
N LEU A 33 -23.32 -21.41 -25.03
CA LEU A 33 -24.61 -20.79 -24.75
C LEU A 33 -24.55 -19.31 -25.16
N ASP A 34 -25.39 -18.91 -26.12
CA ASP A 34 -25.56 -17.52 -26.52
C ASP A 34 -26.89 -17.00 -25.97
N VAL A 35 -26.82 -16.01 -25.08
CA VAL A 35 -27.99 -15.37 -24.46
C VAL A 35 -28.37 -14.04 -25.14
N HIS A 36 -27.81 -13.76 -26.33
CA HIS A 36 -28.12 -12.58 -27.13
C HIS A 36 -28.12 -11.26 -26.33
N ASN A 37 -27.08 -11.05 -25.53
CA ASN A 37 -26.93 -9.86 -24.67
C ASN A 37 -27.99 -9.72 -23.54
N ASN A 38 -28.71 -10.81 -23.23
CA ASN A 38 -29.62 -10.85 -22.08
C ASN A 38 -28.88 -11.27 -20.80
N ARG A 39 -29.51 -11.02 -19.66
CA ARG A 39 -28.95 -11.34 -18.35
C ARG A 39 -29.11 -12.84 -18.04
N ILE A 40 -28.05 -13.42 -17.47
CA ILE A 40 -28.14 -14.69 -16.74
C ILE A 40 -28.34 -14.34 -15.26
N VAL A 41 -29.44 -14.78 -14.67
CA VAL A 41 -29.82 -14.50 -13.28
C VAL A 41 -29.74 -15.74 -12.40
N ASN A 42 -29.70 -15.55 -11.08
CA ASN A 42 -29.66 -16.63 -10.09
C ASN A 42 -28.41 -17.54 -10.22
N VAL A 43 -27.30 -17.00 -10.69
CA VAL A 43 -26.01 -17.70 -10.73
C VAL A 43 -25.47 -17.76 -9.29
N ALA A 44 -25.18 -18.96 -8.81
CA ALA A 44 -24.54 -19.17 -7.50
C ALA A 44 -23.12 -18.56 -7.44
N ASP A 45 -22.62 -18.36 -6.22
CA ASP A 45 -21.24 -17.95 -6.05
C ASP A 45 -20.29 -19.06 -6.55
N PRO A 46 -19.19 -18.69 -7.26
CA PRO A 46 -18.25 -19.65 -7.82
C PRO A 46 -17.53 -20.40 -6.69
N LYS A 47 -17.23 -21.68 -6.92
CA LYS A 47 -16.44 -22.54 -6.03
C LYS A 47 -15.18 -23.05 -6.71
N ASP A 48 -15.30 -23.39 -7.98
CA ASP A 48 -14.22 -23.96 -8.77
C ASP A 48 -13.65 -22.94 -9.79
N PRO A 49 -12.40 -23.09 -10.21
CA PRO A 49 -11.73 -22.14 -11.11
C PRO A 49 -12.42 -21.94 -12.47
N THR A 50 -13.29 -22.87 -12.87
CA THR A 50 -14.02 -22.84 -14.14
C THR A 50 -15.46 -22.39 -14.02
N ASP A 51 -15.92 -22.05 -12.80
CA ASP A 51 -17.27 -21.59 -12.58
C ASP A 51 -17.51 -20.18 -13.15
N ALA A 52 -18.74 -19.96 -13.59
CA ALA A 52 -19.18 -18.60 -13.94
C ALA A 52 -19.23 -17.73 -12.67
N VAL A 53 -18.75 -16.50 -12.81
CA VAL A 53 -18.72 -15.54 -11.71
C VAL A 53 -19.98 -14.67 -11.73
N ASN A 54 -20.67 -14.55 -10.60
CA ASN A 54 -21.78 -13.62 -10.46
C ASN A 54 -21.30 -12.22 -10.01
N LYS A 55 -22.18 -11.22 -10.17
CA LYS A 55 -21.86 -9.82 -9.84
C LYS A 55 -21.50 -9.64 -8.36
N ARG A 56 -22.19 -10.30 -7.45
CA ARG A 56 -21.95 -10.20 -5.99
C ARG A 56 -20.52 -10.60 -5.62
N TYR A 57 -20.02 -11.67 -6.20
CA TYR A 57 -18.66 -12.15 -5.96
C TYR A 57 -17.61 -11.11 -6.42
N VAL A 58 -17.81 -10.54 -7.62
CA VAL A 58 -16.94 -9.48 -8.16
C VAL A 58 -17.00 -8.21 -7.31
N ASP A 59 -18.20 -7.75 -6.94
CA ASP A 59 -18.38 -6.56 -6.11
C ASP A 59 -17.66 -6.69 -4.75
N ASN A 60 -17.74 -7.87 -4.13
CA ASN A 60 -17.04 -8.13 -2.87
C ASN A 60 -15.51 -8.14 -3.06
N ALA A 61 -15.00 -8.74 -4.13
CA ALA A 61 -13.58 -8.72 -4.45
C ALA A 61 -13.08 -7.29 -4.68
N VAL A 62 -13.80 -6.48 -5.47
CA VAL A 62 -13.46 -5.07 -5.72
C VAL A 62 -13.50 -4.25 -4.44
N LYS A 63 -14.49 -4.46 -3.58
CA LYS A 63 -14.57 -3.79 -2.27
C LYS A 63 -13.35 -4.10 -1.41
N ASN A 64 -12.92 -5.35 -1.34
CA ASN A 64 -11.74 -5.74 -0.59
C ASN A 64 -10.46 -5.13 -1.16
N ILE A 65 -10.32 -5.06 -2.49
CA ILE A 65 -9.20 -4.40 -3.17
C ILE A 65 -9.19 -2.90 -2.83
N ASN A 66 -10.32 -2.21 -2.92
CA ASN A 66 -10.42 -0.79 -2.60
C ASN A 66 -10.05 -0.49 -1.13
N ASN A 67 -10.49 -1.34 -0.19
CA ASN A 67 -10.10 -1.22 1.21
C ASN A 67 -8.59 -1.37 1.41
N ASN A 68 -7.96 -2.29 0.68
CA ASN A 68 -6.50 -2.47 0.72
C ASN A 68 -5.76 -1.27 0.10
N ILE A 69 -6.26 -0.71 -1.00
CA ILE A 69 -5.72 0.50 -1.62
C ILE A 69 -5.76 1.67 -0.64
N ASN A 70 -6.91 1.93 -0.01
CA ASN A 70 -7.05 3.01 0.98
C ASN A 70 -6.07 2.84 2.16
N ARG A 71 -5.88 1.59 2.63
CA ARG A 71 -4.93 1.31 3.69
C ARG A 71 -3.48 1.56 3.26
N LEU A 72 -3.14 1.23 2.01
CA LEU A 72 -1.82 1.48 1.44
C LEU A 72 -1.57 2.97 1.25
N ASP A 73 -2.53 3.73 0.74
CA ASP A 73 -2.45 5.18 0.61
C ASP A 73 -2.15 5.85 1.96
N ASN A 74 -2.92 5.51 2.99
CA ASN A 74 -2.70 6.03 4.34
C ASN A 74 -1.30 5.67 4.88
N LYS A 75 -0.82 4.45 4.57
CA LYS A 75 0.53 4.02 4.98
C LYS A 75 1.62 4.78 4.23
N ILE A 76 1.44 5.01 2.93
CA ILE A 76 2.37 5.79 2.10
C ILE A 76 2.46 7.22 2.61
N ASP A 77 1.34 7.88 2.87
CA ASP A 77 1.29 9.23 3.43
C ASP A 77 1.99 9.31 4.80
N HIS A 78 1.76 8.31 5.65
CA HIS A 78 2.40 8.25 6.96
C HIS A 78 3.92 8.10 6.84
N VAL A 79 4.39 7.18 6.01
CA VAL A 79 5.82 6.96 5.77
C VAL A 79 6.47 8.19 5.14
N ASP A 80 5.83 8.80 4.13
CA ASP A 80 6.34 10.01 3.47
C ASP A 80 6.54 11.16 4.46
N ARG A 81 5.55 11.43 5.33
CA ARG A 81 5.68 12.48 6.35
C ARG A 81 6.79 12.19 7.35
N ARG A 82 6.93 10.94 7.80
CA ARG A 82 8.01 10.56 8.71
C ARG A 82 9.38 10.68 8.08
N LEU A 83 9.52 10.28 6.80
CA LEU A 83 10.78 10.45 6.08
C LEU A 83 11.16 11.92 5.89
N ARG A 84 10.19 12.78 5.55
CA ARG A 84 10.42 14.24 5.48
C ARG A 84 10.86 14.81 6.83
N ALA A 85 10.20 14.38 7.90
CA ALA A 85 10.59 14.78 9.25
C ALA A 85 11.99 14.28 9.61
N GLY A 86 12.37 13.07 9.21
CA GLY A 86 13.72 12.55 9.34
C GLY A 86 14.76 13.39 8.59
N ILE A 87 14.45 13.85 7.37
CA ILE A 87 15.31 14.77 6.61
C ILE A 87 15.47 16.10 7.34
N ALA A 88 14.37 16.67 7.88
CA ALA A 88 14.44 17.88 8.70
C ALA A 88 15.34 17.68 9.94
N GLY A 89 15.27 16.51 10.59
CA GLY A 89 16.13 16.13 11.71
C GLY A 89 17.61 16.06 11.32
N ALA A 90 17.92 15.43 10.21
CA ALA A 90 19.29 15.36 9.68
C ALA A 90 19.82 16.76 9.32
N THR A 91 18.96 17.59 8.73
CA THR A 91 19.31 19.01 8.45
C THR A 91 19.62 19.76 9.73
N ALA A 92 18.78 19.64 10.77
CA ALA A 92 19.03 20.28 12.04
C ALA A 92 20.38 19.87 12.68
N ILE A 93 20.71 18.57 12.62
CA ILE A 93 21.99 18.05 13.12
C ILE A 93 23.17 18.61 12.32
N SER A 94 23.03 18.80 11.01
CA SER A 94 24.10 19.32 10.15
C SER A 94 24.53 20.73 10.50
N PHE A 95 23.62 21.54 11.07
CA PHE A 95 23.90 22.90 11.53
C PHE A 95 24.48 22.99 12.95
N LEU A 96 24.62 21.88 13.66
CA LEU A 96 25.30 21.88 14.94
C LEU A 96 26.78 22.21 14.75
N GLN A 97 27.27 23.12 15.58
CA GLN A 97 28.64 23.63 15.53
C GLN A 97 29.57 22.82 16.42
N ARG A 98 30.87 22.96 16.21
CA ARG A 98 31.95 22.49 17.07
C ARG A 98 32.75 23.70 17.58
N PRO A 99 33.49 23.57 18.68
CA PRO A 99 34.38 24.63 19.11
C PRO A 99 35.48 24.86 18.06
N ASN A 100 35.94 26.10 17.97
CA ASN A 100 37.01 26.53 17.08
C ASN A 100 38.36 26.68 17.76
N GLU A 101 38.39 26.58 19.09
CA GLU A 101 39.61 26.73 19.93
C GLU A 101 40.04 25.38 20.53
N ALA A 102 41.35 25.27 20.75
CA ALA A 102 41.94 24.13 21.43
C ALA A 102 41.42 23.96 22.88
N GLY A 103 41.17 22.73 23.30
CA GLY A 103 40.72 22.38 24.65
C GLY A 103 39.30 22.84 25.00
N LYS A 104 38.58 23.50 24.11
CA LYS A 104 37.23 24.02 24.39
C LYS A 104 36.13 22.99 24.07
N SER A 105 35.05 23.15 24.83
CA SER A 105 33.78 22.43 24.56
C SER A 105 32.71 23.42 24.19
N LEU A 106 31.76 22.97 23.33
CA LEU A 106 30.63 23.77 22.89
C LEU A 106 29.36 22.93 22.95
N VAL A 107 28.32 23.49 23.52
CA VAL A 107 26.94 23.02 23.32
C VAL A 107 26.28 23.88 22.27
N SER A 108 25.67 23.27 21.27
CA SER A 108 25.01 23.97 20.17
C SER A 108 23.61 23.49 19.95
N VAL A 109 22.79 24.38 19.44
CA VAL A 109 21.40 24.09 19.03
C VAL A 109 21.27 24.37 17.54
N GLY A 110 20.61 23.49 16.84
CA GLY A 110 20.34 23.64 15.41
C GLY A 110 18.85 23.44 15.10
N VAL A 111 18.37 24.09 14.08
CA VAL A 111 17.02 23.93 13.56
C VAL A 111 17.11 23.51 12.09
N GLY A 112 16.17 22.71 11.65
CA GLY A 112 16.10 22.26 10.28
C GLY A 112 14.66 22.08 9.85
N GLY A 113 14.40 22.24 8.57
CA GLY A 113 13.09 22.06 8.00
C GLY A 113 13.15 21.42 6.61
N TYR A 114 12.12 20.64 6.25
CA TYR A 114 11.95 20.09 4.94
C TYR A 114 10.46 19.80 4.66
N ARG A 115 9.92 20.44 3.60
CA ARG A 115 8.53 20.21 3.12
C ARG A 115 7.48 20.16 4.23
N ASN A 116 7.35 21.24 5.01
CA ASN A 116 6.43 21.41 6.14
C ASN A 116 6.69 20.53 7.36
N GLU A 117 7.83 19.85 7.43
CA GLU A 117 8.31 19.19 8.62
C GLU A 117 9.51 19.96 9.18
N ASN A 118 9.61 20.02 10.50
CA ASN A 118 10.65 20.77 11.20
C ASN A 118 11.31 19.89 12.26
N ALA A 119 12.52 20.27 12.66
CA ALA A 119 13.25 19.61 13.71
C ALA A 119 14.12 20.57 14.49
N LEU A 120 14.33 20.22 15.75
CA LEU A 120 15.26 20.87 16.67
C LEU A 120 16.36 19.88 17.00
N ALA A 121 17.62 20.29 16.92
CA ALA A 121 18.78 19.50 17.31
C ALA A 121 19.56 20.14 18.44
N VAL A 122 20.14 19.30 19.28
CA VAL A 122 21.09 19.68 20.33
C VAL A 122 22.36 18.86 20.16
N GLY A 123 23.49 19.49 20.29
CA GLY A 123 24.78 18.84 20.15
C GLY A 123 25.84 19.31 21.12
N TYR A 124 26.83 18.46 21.26
CA TYR A 124 28.05 18.75 22.04
C TYR A 124 29.25 18.47 21.18
N GLY A 125 30.19 19.39 21.21
CA GLY A 125 31.50 19.26 20.56
C GLY A 125 32.63 19.58 21.47
N ARG A 126 33.79 18.92 21.28
CA ARG A 126 35.03 19.20 22.00
C ARG A 126 36.25 19.09 21.10
N ASN A 127 37.19 20.00 21.27
CA ASN A 127 38.52 19.91 20.67
C ASN A 127 39.54 19.46 21.73
N SER A 128 40.54 18.68 21.33
CA SER A 128 41.67 18.34 22.15
C SER A 128 42.53 19.57 22.49
N ASP A 129 43.34 19.48 23.52
CA ASP A 129 44.18 20.61 24.01
C ASP A 129 45.21 21.06 22.95
N ASN A 130 45.61 20.15 22.04
CA ASN A 130 46.48 20.48 20.92
C ASN A 130 45.72 20.79 19.62
N ASN A 131 44.42 20.88 19.68
CA ASN A 131 43.49 21.15 18.56
C ASN A 131 43.57 20.15 17.37
N LYS A 132 44.19 18.98 17.56
CA LYS A 132 44.35 17.99 16.50
C LYS A 132 43.16 17.05 16.38
N ILE A 133 42.47 16.77 17.47
CA ILE A 133 41.30 15.90 17.51
C ILE A 133 40.06 16.71 17.85
N SER A 134 39.01 16.52 17.10
CA SER A 134 37.69 17.09 17.39
C SER A 134 36.65 15.99 17.42
N ILE A 135 35.75 16.05 18.40
CA ILE A 135 34.56 15.19 18.44
C ILE A 135 33.31 16.05 18.42
N LYS A 136 32.25 15.49 17.80
CA LYS A 136 30.93 16.10 17.82
C LYS A 136 29.88 15.00 17.90
N VAL A 137 28.91 15.16 18.79
CA VAL A 137 27.73 14.30 18.90
C VAL A 137 26.49 15.17 18.95
N GLY A 138 25.40 14.66 18.44
CA GLY A 138 24.14 15.39 18.46
C GLY A 138 22.95 14.50 18.24
N ALA A 139 21.80 15.01 18.63
CA ALA A 139 20.52 14.39 18.39
C ALA A 139 19.49 15.46 18.04
N SER A 140 18.48 15.07 17.28
CA SER A 140 17.36 15.94 16.94
C SER A 140 16.04 15.23 17.21
N ILE A 141 15.02 16.02 17.52
CA ILE A 141 13.63 15.59 17.55
C ILE A 141 12.86 16.36 16.48
N ASN A 142 12.00 15.68 15.76
CA ASN A 142 11.24 16.28 14.67
C ASN A 142 9.75 16.38 14.99
N THR A 143 8.99 17.00 14.10
CA THR A 143 7.53 17.21 14.22
C THR A 143 6.71 15.92 14.29
N ARG A 144 7.31 14.76 14.00
CA ARG A 144 6.68 13.43 14.13
C ARG A 144 7.14 12.66 15.36
N SER A 145 7.86 13.34 16.26
CA SER A 145 8.46 12.75 17.46
C SER A 145 9.48 11.66 17.19
N ASP A 146 10.02 11.59 15.96
CA ASP A 146 11.14 10.73 15.65
C ASP A 146 12.45 11.40 16.04
N VAL A 147 13.40 10.59 16.49
CA VAL A 147 14.71 11.03 16.92
C VAL A 147 15.77 10.60 15.93
N ASN A 148 16.59 11.56 15.47
CA ASN A 148 17.81 11.29 14.75
C ASN A 148 19.00 11.52 15.70
N TRP A 149 20.06 10.78 15.51
CA TRP A 149 21.31 10.98 16.26
C TRP A 149 22.51 10.73 15.35
N GLY A 150 23.61 11.32 15.70
CA GLY A 150 24.86 11.14 14.97
C GLY A 150 26.05 11.69 15.73
N GLY A 151 27.23 11.27 15.31
CA GLY A 151 28.48 11.74 15.87
C GLY A 151 29.61 11.62 14.87
N SER A 152 30.68 12.39 15.11
CA SER A 152 31.87 12.38 14.30
C SER A 152 33.12 12.60 15.15
N ILE A 153 34.23 12.06 14.65
CA ILE A 153 35.58 12.36 15.13
C ILE A 153 36.39 12.85 13.94
N GLY A 154 37.13 13.90 14.14
CA GLY A 154 38.02 14.46 13.13
C GLY A 154 39.43 14.58 13.66
N TYR A 155 40.43 14.42 12.78
CA TYR A 155 41.83 14.68 13.06
C TYR A 155 42.38 15.67 12.03
N GLN A 156 43.12 16.66 12.53
CA GLN A 156 43.81 17.62 11.69
C GLN A 156 45.32 17.63 12.01
N TRP A 157 46.13 17.67 11.00
CA TRP A 157 47.59 17.61 11.09
C TRP A 157 48.26 18.99 10.85
#